data_b17486fecbfa750b6ab7860524e460f2
#
_entry.id   b17486fecbfa750b6ab7860524e460f2
#
_cell.length_a   1.000
_cell.length_b   1.000
_cell.length_c   1.000
_cell.angle_alpha   90.00
_cell.angle_beta   90.00
_cell.angle_gamma   90.00
#
_symmetry.space_group_name_H-M   'P 1'
#
loop_
_entity.id
_entity.type
_entity.pdbx_description
1 polymer ?
#
loop_
_entity_poly.entity_id
_entity_poly.type
_entity_poly.pdbx_seq_one_letter_code
_entity_poly.pdbx_strand_id
1 'polypeptide(L)'
;MSEVALNPMTGSGAPQAPLRTLADGRQSRRAWRAARVTVLSEFYEWGRVASTLGMLVIRAALTYWLWQALYATTKSSAGLDSRQATTYALLGVFYVAFRAVNRWAARDNMVQHMLEGTIAYWFLRPVSPRRFYCIKACGDLGYGACWGAIAYIVCLTTGVIAPPVSARAGLAALACMALGLVTLYYLRLLIDLACFWTVVNNQLVIMYEIVQNVLAGALVPLWFFPAWFAAFDRLLPFQGTLNVPLSLYIGRTPVNQFAGALEVQALWIAILAVLSTLVWRRASARVTVLGGSDDHDDGRGSRTRDPR
;
A
#
# COMPACT_ATOMS: atom_id res chain seq x y z
N MET A 1 36.60 -51.21 -41.80
CA MET A 1 36.20 -52.27 -40.84
C MET A 1 36.59 -51.76 -39.47
N SER A 2 35.63 -51.46 -38.70
CA SER A 2 35.45 -51.62 -37.23
C SER A 2 34.49 -50.54 -36.76
N GLU A 3 33.20 -50.93 -36.65
CA GLU A 3 32.18 -50.20 -35.93
C GLU A 3 32.55 -50.15 -34.41
N VAL A 4 32.54 -48.96 -33.85
CA VAL A 4 32.50 -48.78 -32.38
C VAL A 4 31.06 -48.44 -31.97
N ALA A 5 30.38 -49.43 -31.45
CA ALA A 5 29.06 -49.30 -30.84
C ALA A 5 29.09 -48.41 -29.60
N LEU A 6 28.35 -47.29 -29.64
CA LEU A 6 28.07 -46.44 -28.48
C LEU A 6 26.96 -47.09 -27.63
N ASN A 7 27.36 -47.53 -26.44
CA ASN A 7 26.48 -48.07 -25.42
C ASN A 7 25.69 -46.94 -24.71
N PRO A 8 24.34 -46.97 -24.64
CA PRO A 8 23.59 -45.96 -23.89
C PRO A 8 23.68 -46.27 -22.38
N MET A 9 24.41 -45.45 -21.67
CA MET A 9 24.44 -45.43 -20.21
C MET A 9 23.04 -45.10 -19.68
N THR A 10 22.37 -46.08 -19.15
CA THR A 10 21.19 -45.95 -18.29
C THR A 10 21.57 -45.21 -17.02
N GLY A 11 21.32 -43.92 -16.96
CA GLY A 11 21.51 -43.11 -15.77
C GLY A 11 20.46 -43.46 -14.71
N SER A 12 20.92 -44.03 -13.62
CA SER A 12 20.15 -44.33 -12.40
C SER A 12 19.48 -43.05 -11.87
N GLY A 13 18.18 -43.11 -11.69
CA GLY A 13 17.39 -42.08 -11.01
C GLY A 13 17.78 -41.92 -9.56
N ALA A 14 18.68 -40.98 -9.27
CA ALA A 14 18.89 -40.50 -7.92
C ALA A 14 17.68 -39.68 -7.49
N PRO A 15 17.12 -39.90 -6.31
CA PRO A 15 15.99 -39.09 -5.82
C PRO A 15 16.49 -37.64 -5.65
N GLN A 16 15.97 -36.74 -6.44
CA GLN A 16 16.19 -35.31 -6.26
C GLN A 16 15.53 -34.88 -4.96
N ALA A 17 16.32 -34.87 -3.89
CA ALA A 17 15.96 -34.35 -2.59
C ALA A 17 15.50 -32.86 -2.73
N PRO A 18 14.58 -32.40 -1.87
CA PRO A 18 13.92 -31.10 -2.04
C PRO A 18 14.87 -29.95 -1.73
N LEU A 19 15.67 -29.52 -2.70
CA LEU A 19 16.49 -28.29 -2.66
C LEU A 19 15.63 -27.01 -2.56
N ARG A 20 14.30 -27.12 -2.73
CA ARG A 20 13.38 -25.98 -2.69
C ARG A 20 13.18 -25.37 -1.30
N THR A 21 13.20 -26.14 -0.23
CA THR A 21 12.89 -25.66 1.14
C THR A 21 14.02 -24.86 1.78
N LEU A 22 15.28 -25.22 1.55
CA LEU A 22 16.43 -24.47 2.08
C LEU A 22 16.71 -23.18 1.31
N ALA A 23 16.38 -23.14 0.01
CA ALA A 23 16.46 -21.94 -0.81
C ALA A 23 15.44 -20.87 -0.37
N ASP A 24 14.24 -21.29 0.03
CA ASP A 24 13.14 -20.36 0.40
C ASP A 24 13.46 -19.57 1.70
N GLY A 25 14.07 -20.21 2.69
CA GLY A 25 14.48 -19.55 3.95
C GLY A 25 15.63 -18.54 3.79
N ARG A 26 16.61 -18.83 2.92
CA ARG A 26 17.71 -17.90 2.62
C ARG A 26 17.25 -16.74 1.74
N GLN A 27 16.33 -16.98 0.81
CA GLN A 27 15.74 -15.94 -0.04
C GLN A 27 14.86 -14.98 0.77
N SER A 28 14.06 -15.47 1.72
CA SER A 28 13.26 -14.62 2.59
C SER A 28 14.13 -13.71 3.47
N ARG A 29 15.23 -14.23 4.03
CA ARG A 29 16.17 -13.42 4.83
C ARG A 29 16.90 -12.36 4.00
N ARG A 30 17.24 -12.64 2.74
CA ARG A 30 17.84 -11.66 1.82
C ARG A 30 16.83 -10.59 1.43
N ALA A 31 15.58 -10.97 1.17
CA ALA A 31 14.49 -10.03 0.86
C ALA A 31 14.18 -9.12 2.05
N TRP A 32 14.15 -9.64 3.27
CA TRP A 32 14.01 -8.85 4.50
C TRP A 32 15.19 -7.89 4.75
N ARG A 33 16.43 -8.32 4.44
CA ARG A 33 17.59 -7.43 4.49
C ARG A 33 17.48 -6.31 3.45
N ALA A 34 17.05 -6.61 2.23
CA ALA A 34 16.82 -5.61 1.19
C ALA A 34 15.73 -4.60 1.60
N ALA A 35 14.60 -5.06 2.14
CA ALA A 35 13.55 -4.18 2.66
C ALA A 35 14.06 -3.28 3.81
N ARG A 36 14.89 -3.82 4.69
CA ARG A 36 15.48 -3.07 5.79
C ARG A 36 16.47 -2.00 5.33
N VAL A 37 17.26 -2.29 4.30
CA VAL A 37 18.20 -1.33 3.69
C VAL A 37 17.42 -0.20 2.99
N THR A 38 16.32 -0.53 2.31
CA THR A 38 15.47 0.48 1.65
C THR A 38 14.86 1.46 2.67
N VAL A 39 14.38 0.94 3.80
CA VAL A 39 13.85 1.78 4.90
C VAL A 39 14.94 2.66 5.50
N LEU A 40 16.14 2.13 5.72
CA LEU A 40 17.24 2.89 6.31
C LEU A 40 17.80 3.96 5.36
N SER A 41 17.81 3.75 4.04
CA SER A 41 18.28 4.75 3.08
C SER A 41 17.38 5.99 3.04
N GLU A 42 16.12 5.86 3.40
CA GLU A 42 15.17 6.97 3.43
C GLU A 42 15.36 7.90 4.62
N PHE A 43 15.86 7.39 5.75
CA PHE A 43 16.25 8.23 6.87
C PHE A 43 17.46 9.13 6.57
N TYR A 44 18.23 8.86 5.52
CA TYR A 44 19.40 9.67 5.13
C TYR A 44 19.03 10.97 4.41
N GLU A 45 17.79 11.11 3.90
CA GLU A 45 17.36 12.34 3.20
C GLU A 45 16.69 13.33 4.17
N TRP A 46 17.45 13.90 5.10
CA TRP A 46 16.98 14.84 6.13
C TRP A 46 16.17 16.02 5.59
N GLY A 47 16.53 16.56 4.42
CA GLY A 47 15.79 17.67 3.82
C GLY A 47 14.34 17.31 3.46
N ARG A 48 14.11 16.08 3.01
CA ARG A 48 12.77 15.58 2.67
C ARG A 48 11.96 15.28 3.93
N VAL A 49 12.59 14.67 4.92
CA VAL A 49 11.95 14.43 6.23
C VAL A 49 11.53 15.75 6.86
N ALA A 50 12.43 16.74 6.90
CA ALA A 50 12.16 18.05 7.49
C ALA A 50 11.01 18.79 6.77
N SER A 51 10.99 18.77 5.43
CA SER A 51 9.90 19.40 4.66
C SER A 51 8.56 18.71 4.89
N THR A 52 8.54 17.38 5.00
CA THR A 52 7.32 16.61 5.28
C THR A 52 6.81 16.88 6.69
N LEU A 53 7.68 16.91 7.68
CA LEU A 53 7.32 17.25 9.05
C LEU A 53 6.83 18.69 9.16
N GLY A 54 7.49 19.64 8.52
CA GLY A 54 7.06 21.04 8.48
C GLY A 54 5.64 21.17 7.89
N MET A 55 5.38 20.51 6.76
CA MET A 55 4.05 20.50 6.14
C MET A 55 3.01 19.81 7.02
N LEU A 56 3.39 18.75 7.73
CA LEU A 56 2.51 18.06 8.68
C LEU A 56 2.11 18.97 9.84
N VAL A 57 3.08 19.68 10.43
CA VAL A 57 2.81 20.63 11.52
C VAL A 57 1.88 21.74 11.07
N ILE A 58 2.12 22.32 9.88
CA ILE A 58 1.27 23.37 9.33
C ILE A 58 -0.17 22.83 9.12
N ARG A 59 -0.33 21.67 8.51
CA ARG A 59 -1.64 21.04 8.29
C ARG A 59 -2.34 20.72 9.60
N ALA A 60 -1.63 20.18 10.58
CA ALA A 60 -2.18 19.89 11.89
C ALA A 60 -2.64 21.15 12.62
N ALA A 61 -1.82 22.22 12.59
CA ALA A 61 -2.17 23.50 13.18
C ALA A 61 -3.40 24.12 12.51
N LEU A 62 -3.42 24.16 11.18
CA LEU A 62 -4.57 24.67 10.44
C LEU A 62 -5.86 23.88 10.74
N THR A 63 -5.75 22.55 10.78
CA THR A 63 -6.88 21.67 11.13
C THR A 63 -7.35 21.92 12.56
N TYR A 64 -6.43 22.02 13.51
CA TYR A 64 -6.75 22.33 14.90
C TYR A 64 -7.52 23.64 15.03
N TRP A 65 -6.98 24.73 14.47
CA TRP A 65 -7.61 26.05 14.54
C TRP A 65 -8.94 26.09 13.79
N LEU A 66 -9.06 25.39 12.63
CA LEU A 66 -10.31 25.28 11.90
C LEU A 66 -11.41 24.64 12.76
N TRP A 67 -11.12 23.52 13.40
CA TRP A 67 -12.10 22.84 14.24
C TRP A 67 -12.43 23.63 15.51
N GLN A 68 -11.45 24.30 16.11
CA GLN A 68 -11.71 25.22 17.23
C GLN A 68 -12.63 26.39 16.81
N ALA A 69 -12.40 27.00 15.65
CA ALA A 69 -13.24 28.06 15.13
C ALA A 69 -14.67 27.57 14.82
N LEU A 70 -14.79 26.38 14.23
CA LEU A 70 -16.10 25.79 13.90
C LEU A 70 -16.95 25.51 15.14
N TYR A 71 -16.30 25.06 16.23
CA TYR A 71 -16.99 24.75 17.48
C TYR A 71 -17.05 25.94 18.46
N ALA A 72 -16.48 27.10 18.13
CA ALA A 72 -16.55 28.30 18.97
C ALA A 72 -17.99 28.78 19.19
N THR A 73 -18.84 28.62 18.17
CA THR A 73 -20.25 29.05 18.21
C THR A 73 -21.22 27.90 18.53
N THR A 74 -20.79 26.64 18.42
CA THR A 74 -21.68 25.47 18.54
C THR A 74 -21.04 24.48 19.51
N LYS A 75 -21.72 24.20 20.63
CA LYS A 75 -21.20 23.27 21.65
C LYS A 75 -21.08 21.82 21.17
N SER A 76 -21.91 21.40 20.23
CA SER A 76 -21.85 20.09 19.59
C SER A 76 -22.35 20.17 18.16
N SER A 77 -21.74 19.44 17.25
CA SER A 77 -22.18 19.32 15.85
C SER A 77 -22.17 17.85 15.45
N ALA A 78 -23.22 17.39 14.80
CA ALA A 78 -23.40 16.00 14.39
C ALA A 78 -23.26 14.98 15.54
N GLY A 79 -23.58 15.38 16.80
CA GLY A 79 -23.53 14.52 17.99
C GLY A 79 -22.12 14.28 18.54
N LEU A 80 -21.14 15.10 18.18
CA LEU A 80 -19.76 15.05 18.68
C LEU A 80 -19.40 16.32 19.44
N ASP A 81 -18.63 16.15 20.50
CA ASP A 81 -17.98 17.22 21.21
C ASP A 81 -16.77 17.76 20.42
N SER A 82 -16.41 19.03 20.63
CA SER A 82 -15.27 19.71 20.00
C SER A 82 -13.99 18.86 20.09
N ARG A 83 -13.73 18.27 21.26
CA ARG A 83 -12.53 17.47 21.50
C ARG A 83 -12.50 16.18 20.68
N GLN A 84 -13.64 15.51 20.52
CA GLN A 84 -13.77 14.30 19.70
C GLN A 84 -13.57 14.61 18.21
N ALA A 85 -14.22 15.68 17.74
CA ALA A 85 -14.12 16.10 16.34
C ALA A 85 -12.68 16.53 15.98
N THR A 86 -12.03 17.32 16.83
CA THR A 86 -10.64 17.74 16.66
C THR A 86 -9.70 16.53 16.66
N THR A 87 -9.89 15.58 17.60
CA THR A 87 -9.10 14.34 17.66
C THR A 87 -9.22 13.53 16.38
N TYR A 88 -10.45 13.32 15.90
CA TYR A 88 -10.69 12.60 14.64
C TYR A 88 -9.99 13.28 13.45
N ALA A 89 -10.16 14.59 13.32
CA ALA A 89 -9.61 15.36 12.20
C ALA A 89 -8.08 15.34 12.21
N LEU A 90 -7.44 15.52 13.37
CA LEU A 90 -5.98 15.47 13.49
C LEU A 90 -5.42 14.08 13.19
N LEU A 91 -6.07 13.02 13.69
CA LEU A 91 -5.68 11.65 13.35
C LEU A 91 -5.87 11.37 11.86
N GLY A 92 -6.89 11.93 11.23
CA GLY A 92 -7.09 11.89 9.78
C GLY A 92 -5.96 12.58 9.01
N VAL A 93 -5.52 13.77 9.45
CA VAL A 93 -4.37 14.49 8.87
C VAL A 93 -3.10 13.64 8.97
N PHE A 94 -2.84 13.03 10.12
CA PHE A 94 -1.67 12.16 10.31
C PHE A 94 -1.73 10.95 9.38
N TYR A 95 -2.88 10.28 9.31
CA TYR A 95 -3.07 9.16 8.41
C TYR A 95 -2.77 9.51 6.94
N VAL A 96 -3.29 10.63 6.44
CA VAL A 96 -3.03 11.09 5.06
C VAL A 96 -1.56 11.44 4.87
N ALA A 97 -0.96 12.14 5.83
CA ALA A 97 0.44 12.57 5.75
C ALA A 97 1.40 11.37 5.73
N PHE A 98 1.21 10.39 6.61
CA PHE A 98 2.08 9.20 6.66
C PHE A 98 1.93 8.33 5.41
N ARG A 99 0.72 8.24 4.88
CA ARG A 99 0.48 7.57 3.62
C ARG A 99 1.14 8.30 2.43
N ALA A 100 1.20 9.63 2.46
CA ALA A 100 1.85 10.44 1.43
C ALA A 100 3.37 10.35 1.48
N VAL A 101 4.00 10.26 2.68
CA VAL A 101 5.45 10.09 2.84
C VAL A 101 5.93 8.85 2.10
N ASN A 102 5.24 7.74 2.25
CA ASN A 102 5.57 6.48 1.58
C ASN A 102 5.59 6.59 0.06
N ARG A 103 4.82 7.49 -0.53
CA ARG A 103 4.73 7.68 -1.98
C ARG A 103 5.95 8.37 -2.59
N TRP A 104 6.55 9.32 -1.86
CA TRP A 104 7.73 10.05 -2.32
C TRP A 104 9.02 9.24 -2.15
N ALA A 105 9.04 8.35 -1.17
CA ALA A 105 10.16 7.46 -0.91
C ALA A 105 10.30 6.32 -1.94
N ALA A 106 9.26 6.02 -2.71
CA ALA A 106 9.20 4.89 -3.63
C ALA A 106 9.85 5.21 -5.00
N ARG A 107 11.13 5.53 -5.06
CA ARG A 107 11.88 5.65 -6.33
C ARG A 107 11.95 4.34 -7.12
N ASP A 108 11.88 3.20 -6.45
CA ASP A 108 11.85 1.86 -7.05
C ASP A 108 10.40 1.37 -7.17
N ASN A 109 9.59 2.06 -7.97
CA ASN A 109 8.19 1.75 -8.18
C ASN A 109 8.02 0.93 -9.47
N MET A 110 7.13 -0.07 -9.46
CA MET A 110 6.80 -0.90 -10.62
C MET A 110 6.39 -0.06 -11.84
N VAL A 111 5.64 1.01 -11.61
CA VAL A 111 5.22 1.97 -12.63
C VAL A 111 6.41 2.68 -13.28
N GLN A 112 7.38 3.14 -12.45
CA GLN A 112 8.59 3.80 -12.93
C GLN A 112 9.40 2.86 -13.84
N HIS A 113 9.62 1.63 -13.39
CA HIS A 113 10.31 0.62 -14.18
C HIS A 113 9.60 0.28 -15.49
N MET A 114 8.27 0.36 -15.51
CA MET A 114 7.51 0.16 -16.73
C MET A 114 7.69 1.33 -17.71
N LEU A 115 7.65 2.58 -17.21
CA LEU A 115 7.89 3.77 -18.03
C LEU A 115 9.31 3.85 -18.57
N GLU A 116 10.30 3.35 -17.81
CA GLU A 116 11.71 3.30 -18.19
C GLU A 116 12.07 2.06 -19.04
N GLY A 117 11.10 1.17 -19.32
CA GLY A 117 11.35 -0.09 -20.03
C GLY A 117 12.16 -1.13 -19.23
N THR A 118 12.49 -0.82 -17.99
CA THR A 118 13.33 -1.67 -17.12
C THR A 118 12.54 -2.71 -16.31
N ILE A 119 11.25 -2.88 -16.58
CA ILE A 119 10.35 -3.78 -15.85
C ILE A 119 10.83 -5.25 -15.88
N ALA A 120 11.54 -5.65 -16.96
CA ALA A 120 12.10 -6.99 -17.08
C ALA A 120 13.03 -7.35 -15.91
N TYR A 121 13.79 -6.39 -15.37
CA TYR A 121 14.66 -6.60 -14.21
C TYR A 121 13.90 -7.03 -12.95
N TRP A 122 12.62 -6.68 -12.82
CA TRP A 122 11.78 -7.15 -11.71
C TRP A 122 11.53 -8.65 -11.77
N PHE A 123 11.43 -9.21 -12.98
CA PHE A 123 11.20 -10.64 -13.22
C PHE A 123 12.49 -11.47 -13.16
N LEU A 124 13.65 -10.84 -13.37
CA LEU A 124 14.98 -11.48 -13.26
C LEU A 124 15.46 -11.57 -11.80
N ARG A 125 14.83 -10.87 -10.85
CA ARG A 125 15.18 -10.94 -9.44
C ARG A 125 14.92 -12.34 -8.87
N PRO A 126 15.76 -12.85 -7.94
CA PRO A 126 15.58 -14.18 -7.32
C PRO A 126 14.34 -14.28 -6.42
N VAL A 127 13.58 -13.20 -6.26
CA VAL A 127 12.33 -13.11 -5.50
C VAL A 127 11.20 -12.82 -6.47
N SER A 128 10.07 -13.53 -6.34
CA SER A 128 8.92 -13.25 -7.20
C SER A 128 8.48 -11.77 -7.07
N PRO A 129 8.16 -11.08 -8.17
CA PRO A 129 7.82 -9.65 -8.17
C PRO A 129 6.70 -9.31 -7.19
N ARG A 130 5.70 -10.18 -7.02
CA ARG A 130 4.60 -10.01 -6.07
C ARG A 130 5.07 -10.03 -4.61
N ARG A 131 5.99 -10.96 -4.27
CA ARG A 131 6.58 -11.02 -2.91
C ARG A 131 7.45 -9.79 -2.65
N PHE A 132 8.23 -9.37 -3.64
CA PHE A 132 9.04 -8.16 -3.53
C PHE A 132 8.18 -6.92 -3.29
N TYR A 133 7.08 -6.75 -4.03
CA TYR A 133 6.13 -5.66 -3.84
C TYR A 133 5.52 -5.68 -2.42
N CYS A 134 5.12 -6.87 -1.93
CA CYS A 134 4.58 -7.02 -0.58
C CYS A 134 5.62 -6.63 0.50
N ILE A 135 6.85 -7.10 0.38
CA ILE A 135 7.93 -6.80 1.34
C ILE A 135 8.22 -5.30 1.36
N LYS A 136 8.24 -4.65 0.19
CA LYS A 136 8.42 -3.21 0.07
C LYS A 136 7.25 -2.46 0.74
N ALA A 137 6.01 -2.84 0.44
CA ALA A 137 4.83 -2.25 1.05
C ALA A 137 4.85 -2.39 2.60
N CYS A 138 5.30 -3.53 3.13
CA CYS A 138 5.47 -3.71 4.58
C CYS A 138 6.56 -2.78 5.15
N GLY A 139 7.65 -2.56 4.40
CA GLY A 139 8.70 -1.61 4.78
C GLY A 139 8.17 -0.17 4.85
N ASP A 140 7.48 0.26 3.81
CA ASP A 140 6.87 1.58 3.71
C ASP A 140 5.84 1.80 4.82
N LEU A 141 4.95 0.82 5.07
CA LEU A 141 3.98 0.88 6.16
C LEU A 141 4.67 0.95 7.53
N GLY A 142 5.76 0.20 7.72
CA GLY A 142 6.55 0.25 8.95
C GLY A 142 7.16 1.63 9.19
N TYR A 143 7.74 2.24 8.16
CA TYR A 143 8.28 3.59 8.23
C TYR A 143 7.19 4.62 8.57
N GLY A 144 6.07 4.60 7.85
CA GLY A 144 4.92 5.47 8.13
C GLY A 144 4.36 5.27 9.54
N ALA A 145 4.25 4.02 10.00
CA ALA A 145 3.76 3.70 11.34
C ALA A 145 4.68 4.24 12.45
N CYS A 146 6.02 4.21 12.26
CA CYS A 146 6.95 4.81 13.22
C CYS A 146 6.71 6.32 13.38
N TRP A 147 6.66 7.07 12.27
CA TRP A 147 6.37 8.50 12.30
C TRP A 147 4.96 8.78 12.84
N GLY A 148 3.97 7.96 12.45
CA GLY A 148 2.60 8.03 12.97
C GLY A 148 2.53 7.86 14.49
N ALA A 149 3.26 6.89 15.01
CA ALA A 149 3.32 6.65 16.45
C ALA A 149 3.99 7.80 17.19
N ILE A 150 5.08 8.36 16.65
CA ILE A 150 5.77 9.51 17.26
C ILE A 150 4.83 10.72 17.30
N ALA A 151 4.19 11.07 16.18
CA ALA A 151 3.25 12.20 16.13
C ALA A 151 2.05 11.98 17.05
N TYR A 152 1.50 10.76 17.09
CA TYR A 152 0.43 10.39 18.00
C TYR A 152 0.83 10.58 19.46
N ILE A 153 1.99 10.06 19.89
CA ILE A 153 2.49 10.20 21.26
C ILE A 153 2.70 11.67 21.63
N VAL A 154 3.32 12.45 20.74
CA VAL A 154 3.54 13.89 20.96
C VAL A 154 2.21 14.62 21.15
N CYS A 155 1.23 14.40 20.28
CA CYS A 155 -0.08 15.05 20.38
C CYS A 155 -0.89 14.56 21.59
N LEU A 156 -0.71 13.32 22.03
CA LEU A 156 -1.34 12.79 23.23
C LEU A 156 -0.74 13.40 24.50
N THR A 157 0.59 13.50 24.58
CA THR A 157 1.29 14.08 25.74
C THR A 157 1.08 15.59 25.87
N THR A 158 0.95 16.30 24.76
CA THR A 158 0.61 17.73 24.73
C THR A 158 -0.90 18.00 24.97
N GLY A 159 -1.74 16.96 25.06
CA GLY A 159 -3.16 17.09 25.28
C GLY A 159 -3.97 17.63 24.08
N VAL A 160 -3.34 17.75 22.92
CA VAL A 160 -3.98 18.23 21.67
C VAL A 160 -5.02 17.23 21.16
N ILE A 161 -4.76 15.94 21.33
CA ILE A 161 -5.71 14.86 21.03
C ILE A 161 -6.18 14.18 22.31
N ALA A 162 -7.43 13.70 22.29
CA ALA A 162 -7.97 12.92 23.40
C ALA A 162 -7.46 11.46 23.35
N PRO A 163 -7.24 10.81 24.51
CA PRO A 163 -7.00 9.38 24.54
C PRO A 163 -8.26 8.61 24.06
N PRO A 164 -8.12 7.31 23.71
CA PRO A 164 -9.29 6.50 23.36
C PRO A 164 -10.28 6.43 24.51
N VAL A 165 -11.57 6.38 24.19
CA VAL A 165 -12.67 6.36 25.19
C VAL A 165 -12.50 5.21 26.20
N SER A 166 -11.93 4.10 25.77
CA SER A 166 -11.56 2.98 26.64
C SER A 166 -10.38 2.20 26.04
N ALA A 167 -9.67 1.43 26.86
CA ALA A 167 -8.61 0.55 26.36
C ALA A 167 -9.12 -0.45 25.32
N ARG A 168 -10.35 -0.97 25.53
CA ARG A 168 -11.00 -1.87 24.56
C ARG A 168 -11.28 -1.17 23.24
N ALA A 169 -11.74 0.08 23.25
CA ALA A 169 -11.96 0.89 22.04
C ALA A 169 -10.64 1.17 21.31
N GLY A 170 -9.57 1.46 22.03
CA GLY A 170 -8.24 1.64 21.48
C GLY A 170 -7.70 0.38 20.78
N LEU A 171 -7.83 -0.79 21.42
CA LEU A 171 -7.43 -2.07 20.83
C LEU A 171 -8.28 -2.43 19.61
N ALA A 172 -9.59 -2.21 19.66
CA ALA A 172 -10.50 -2.42 18.55
C ALA A 172 -10.15 -1.50 17.36
N ALA A 173 -9.87 -0.23 17.64
CA ALA A 173 -9.43 0.73 16.63
C ALA A 173 -8.10 0.30 15.97
N LEU A 174 -7.12 -0.17 16.76
CA LEU A 174 -5.86 -0.67 16.23
C LEU A 174 -6.06 -1.91 15.34
N ALA A 175 -6.90 -2.85 15.74
CA ALA A 175 -7.21 -4.03 14.93
C ALA A 175 -7.88 -3.66 13.60
N CYS A 176 -8.90 -2.79 13.63
CA CYS A 176 -9.52 -2.26 12.41
C CYS A 176 -8.54 -1.48 11.56
N MET A 177 -7.64 -0.69 12.15
CA MET A 177 -6.60 0.05 11.42
C MET A 177 -5.64 -0.90 10.71
N ALA A 178 -5.21 -1.97 11.37
CA ALA A 178 -4.34 -2.99 10.76
C ALA A 178 -5.00 -3.64 9.53
N LEU A 179 -6.27 -4.02 9.62
CA LEU A 179 -7.03 -4.54 8.47
C LEU A 179 -7.24 -3.46 7.39
N GLY A 180 -7.47 -2.21 7.79
CA GLY A 180 -7.55 -1.07 6.89
C GLY A 180 -6.27 -0.87 6.07
N LEU A 181 -5.08 -1.05 6.69
CA LEU A 181 -3.79 -1.01 5.99
C LEU A 181 -3.64 -2.15 4.97
N VAL A 182 -4.14 -3.35 5.29
CA VAL A 182 -4.18 -4.47 4.33
C VAL A 182 -5.11 -4.16 3.16
N THR A 183 -6.27 -3.56 3.42
CA THR A 183 -7.20 -3.09 2.38
C THR A 183 -6.52 -2.07 1.45
N LEU A 184 -5.83 -1.08 2.02
CA LEU A 184 -5.06 -0.09 1.26
C LEU A 184 -3.97 -0.72 0.39
N TYR A 185 -3.26 -1.71 0.92
CA TYR A 185 -2.25 -2.46 0.17
C TYR A 185 -2.85 -3.08 -1.11
N TYR A 186 -3.99 -3.76 -1.01
CA TYR A 186 -4.61 -4.38 -2.18
C TYR A 186 -5.18 -3.34 -3.16
N LEU A 187 -5.81 -2.29 -2.66
CA LEU A 187 -6.31 -1.20 -3.51
C LEU A 187 -5.16 -0.53 -4.28
N ARG A 188 -4.06 -0.22 -3.58
CA ARG A 188 -2.87 0.34 -4.21
C ARG A 188 -2.25 -0.61 -5.23
N LEU A 189 -2.12 -1.89 -4.90
CA LEU A 189 -1.61 -2.91 -5.81
C LEU A 189 -2.44 -2.97 -7.10
N LEU A 190 -3.78 -2.89 -7.03
CA LEU A 190 -4.64 -2.88 -8.19
C LEU A 190 -4.44 -1.64 -9.07
N ILE A 191 -4.26 -0.47 -8.46
CA ILE A 191 -3.96 0.78 -9.20
C ILE A 191 -2.58 0.70 -9.86
N ASP A 192 -1.57 0.20 -9.16
CA ASP A 192 -0.23 0.05 -9.72
C ASP A 192 -0.20 -0.99 -10.84
N LEU A 193 -0.99 -2.07 -10.74
CA LEU A 193 -1.15 -3.04 -11.82
C LEU A 193 -1.85 -2.48 -13.07
N ALA A 194 -2.65 -1.42 -12.93
CA ALA A 194 -3.29 -0.79 -14.08
C ALA A 194 -2.26 -0.22 -15.08
N CYS A 195 -1.01 0.04 -14.65
CA CYS A 195 0.07 0.51 -15.53
C CYS A 195 0.37 -0.44 -16.70
N PHE A 196 0.05 -1.74 -16.58
CA PHE A 196 0.21 -2.69 -17.69
C PHE A 196 -0.78 -2.48 -18.84
N TRP A 197 -1.82 -1.66 -18.64
CA TRP A 197 -2.84 -1.34 -19.64
C TRP A 197 -2.88 0.15 -20.01
N THR A 198 -2.40 1.02 -19.11
CA THR A 198 -2.45 2.47 -19.29
C THR A 198 -1.06 3.06 -19.23
N VAL A 199 -0.66 3.82 -20.26
CA VAL A 199 0.64 4.52 -20.30
C VAL A 199 0.72 5.62 -19.23
N VAL A 200 -0.43 6.20 -18.84
CA VAL A 200 -0.52 7.36 -17.95
C VAL A 200 -1.10 6.92 -16.60
N ASN A 201 -0.26 6.36 -15.73
CA ASN A 201 -0.71 5.86 -14.43
C ASN A 201 -0.69 6.91 -13.31
N ASN A 202 0.08 7.99 -13.46
CA ASN A 202 0.20 9.00 -12.41
C ASN A 202 -1.13 9.70 -12.11
N GLN A 203 -1.93 9.99 -13.14
CA GLN A 203 -3.26 10.58 -13.01
C GLN A 203 -4.24 9.63 -12.31
N LEU A 204 -4.17 8.33 -12.62
CA LEU A 204 -4.99 7.32 -11.93
C LEU A 204 -4.67 7.24 -10.44
N VAL A 205 -3.40 7.34 -10.09
CA VAL A 205 -2.94 7.36 -8.70
C VAL A 205 -3.49 8.60 -7.99
N ILE A 206 -3.40 9.77 -8.59
CA ILE A 206 -3.92 11.03 -8.01
C ILE A 206 -5.44 10.94 -7.84
N MET A 207 -6.18 10.50 -8.86
CA MET A 207 -7.63 10.29 -8.76
C MET A 207 -8.00 9.31 -7.64
N TYR A 208 -7.32 8.18 -7.59
CA TYR A 208 -7.52 7.19 -6.53
C TYR A 208 -7.33 7.80 -5.15
N GLU A 209 -6.30 8.62 -4.95
CA GLU A 209 -6.02 9.21 -3.65
C GLU A 209 -7.05 10.26 -3.23
N ILE A 210 -7.54 11.06 -4.17
CA ILE A 210 -8.64 11.99 -3.89
C ILE A 210 -9.89 11.22 -3.47
N VAL A 211 -10.29 10.23 -4.27
CA VAL A 211 -11.45 9.37 -3.98
C VAL A 211 -11.28 8.66 -2.64
N GLN A 212 -10.11 8.07 -2.40
CA GLN A 212 -9.78 7.40 -1.15
C GLN A 212 -9.88 8.35 0.06
N ASN A 213 -9.37 9.58 -0.04
CA ASN A 213 -9.40 10.53 1.07
C ASN A 213 -10.81 11.01 1.40
N VAL A 214 -11.67 11.17 0.38
CA VAL A 214 -13.08 11.53 0.56
C VAL A 214 -13.86 10.36 1.17
N LEU A 215 -13.80 9.18 0.57
CA LEU A 215 -14.56 8.00 0.99
C LEU A 215 -14.04 7.37 2.29
N ALA A 216 -12.76 7.54 2.63
CA ALA A 216 -12.27 7.16 3.95
C ALA A 216 -12.66 8.14 5.07
N GLY A 217 -13.23 9.31 4.73
CA GLY A 217 -13.55 10.34 5.71
C GLY A 217 -12.32 11.08 6.26
N ALA A 218 -11.23 11.13 5.50
CA ALA A 218 -9.98 11.75 5.94
C ALA A 218 -9.99 13.27 5.77
N LEU A 219 -10.68 13.80 4.75
CA LEU A 219 -10.83 15.24 4.52
C LEU A 219 -11.97 15.82 5.36
N VAL A 220 -13.12 15.17 5.31
CA VAL A 220 -14.31 15.53 6.08
C VAL A 220 -14.88 14.24 6.65
N PRO A 221 -15.16 14.19 7.96
CA PRO A 221 -15.79 13.02 8.58
C PRO A 221 -17.11 12.66 7.87
N LEU A 222 -17.34 11.36 7.66
CA LEU A 222 -18.47 10.88 6.84
C LEU A 222 -19.84 11.24 7.38
N TRP A 223 -19.99 11.55 8.65
CA TRP A 223 -21.25 11.98 9.25
C TRP A 223 -21.71 13.39 8.90
N PHE A 224 -20.85 14.18 8.23
CA PHE A 224 -21.24 15.47 7.65
C PHE A 224 -21.84 15.34 6.26
N PHE A 225 -21.71 14.17 5.63
CA PHE A 225 -22.30 13.92 4.32
C PHE A 225 -23.78 13.54 4.42
N PRO A 226 -24.57 13.74 3.35
CA PRO A 226 -25.98 13.32 3.30
C PRO A 226 -26.13 11.80 3.52
N ALA A 227 -27.28 11.38 4.06
CA ALA A 227 -27.54 9.99 4.43
C ALA A 227 -27.39 9.01 3.26
N TRP A 228 -27.78 9.42 2.04
CA TRP A 228 -27.62 8.61 0.83
C TRP A 228 -26.14 8.31 0.51
N PHE A 229 -25.27 9.32 0.68
CA PHE A 229 -23.83 9.17 0.44
C PHE A 229 -23.22 8.22 1.49
N ALA A 230 -23.55 8.42 2.75
CA ALA A 230 -23.09 7.53 3.84
C ALA A 230 -23.59 6.08 3.66
N ALA A 231 -24.80 5.88 3.11
CA ALA A 231 -25.32 4.56 2.78
C ALA A 231 -24.57 3.90 1.62
N PHE A 232 -24.28 4.65 0.57
CA PHE A 232 -23.48 4.19 -0.57
C PHE A 232 -22.07 3.82 -0.14
N ASP A 233 -21.42 4.68 0.64
CA ASP A 233 -20.05 4.48 1.07
C ASP A 233 -19.88 3.27 2.01
N ARG A 234 -20.92 2.87 2.77
CA ARG A 234 -20.91 1.62 3.56
C ARG A 234 -20.73 0.35 2.73
N LEU A 235 -21.09 0.40 1.45
CA LEU A 235 -20.90 -0.70 0.51
C LEU A 235 -19.47 -0.78 -0.01
N LEU A 236 -18.62 0.23 0.25
CA LEU A 236 -17.28 0.33 -0.27
C LEU A 236 -16.21 -0.02 0.78
N PRO A 237 -15.00 -0.45 0.37
CA PRO A 237 -13.94 -0.83 1.29
C PRO A 237 -13.28 0.34 2.01
N PHE A 238 -13.58 1.58 1.60
CA PHE A 238 -12.81 2.76 2.00
C PHE A 238 -13.03 3.18 3.45
N GLN A 239 -14.25 3.08 3.98
CA GLN A 239 -14.56 3.41 5.38
C GLN A 239 -13.74 2.62 6.38
N GLY A 240 -13.50 1.34 6.09
CA GLY A 240 -12.68 0.46 6.92
C GLY A 240 -11.24 0.92 7.08
N THR A 241 -10.74 1.77 6.17
CA THR A 241 -9.36 2.21 6.20
C THR A 241 -9.08 3.31 7.23
N LEU A 242 -10.08 4.16 7.53
CA LEU A 242 -9.91 5.26 8.48
C LEU A 242 -11.16 5.55 9.33
N ASN A 243 -12.33 5.74 8.71
CA ASN A 243 -13.52 6.18 9.43
C ASN A 243 -13.94 5.20 10.52
N VAL A 244 -13.96 3.91 10.24
CA VAL A 244 -14.34 2.87 11.19
C VAL A 244 -13.40 2.82 12.39
N PRO A 245 -12.06 2.70 12.22
CA PRO A 245 -11.14 2.69 13.34
C PRO A 245 -11.18 3.98 14.17
N LEU A 246 -11.30 5.16 13.54
CA LEU A 246 -11.36 6.40 14.29
C LEU A 246 -12.71 6.60 15.00
N SER A 247 -13.82 6.14 14.42
CA SER A 247 -15.13 6.16 15.07
C SER A 247 -15.18 5.28 16.33
N LEU A 248 -14.50 4.14 16.31
CA LEU A 248 -14.30 3.30 17.50
C LEU A 248 -13.43 3.99 18.54
N TYR A 249 -12.33 4.65 18.10
CA TYR A 249 -11.40 5.35 18.96
C TYR A 249 -12.05 6.47 19.75
N ILE A 250 -12.84 7.33 19.08
CA ILE A 250 -13.53 8.47 19.71
C ILE A 250 -14.84 8.06 20.43
N GLY A 251 -15.24 6.78 20.36
CA GLY A 251 -16.44 6.26 21.01
C GLY A 251 -17.76 6.58 20.29
N ARG A 252 -17.71 7.06 19.04
CA ARG A 252 -18.91 7.26 18.22
C ARG A 252 -19.59 5.93 17.87
N THR A 253 -18.78 4.93 17.52
CA THR A 253 -19.24 3.56 17.30
C THR A 253 -18.98 2.75 18.56
N PRO A 254 -20.00 2.12 19.15
CA PRO A 254 -19.82 1.32 20.35
C PRO A 254 -19.03 0.04 20.05
N VAL A 255 -18.21 -0.39 20.99
CA VAL A 255 -17.28 -1.53 20.83
C VAL A 255 -18.01 -2.86 20.53
N ASN A 256 -19.28 -3.00 20.90
CA ASN A 256 -20.08 -4.19 20.56
C ASN A 256 -20.29 -4.36 19.04
N GLN A 257 -20.17 -3.30 18.24
CA GLN A 257 -20.25 -3.36 16.77
C GLN A 257 -18.91 -3.68 16.11
N PHE A 258 -17.84 -3.85 16.88
CA PHE A 258 -16.50 -4.14 16.40
C PHE A 258 -16.45 -5.42 15.54
N ALA A 259 -17.12 -6.50 15.96
CA ALA A 259 -17.14 -7.76 15.23
C ALA A 259 -17.69 -7.60 13.81
N GLY A 260 -18.83 -6.91 13.65
CA GLY A 260 -19.41 -6.66 12.33
C GLY A 260 -18.51 -5.78 11.45
N ALA A 261 -17.80 -4.82 12.03
CA ALA A 261 -16.82 -4.02 11.29
C ALA A 261 -15.66 -4.88 10.77
N LEU A 262 -15.15 -5.82 11.59
CA LEU A 262 -14.10 -6.76 11.17
C LEU A 262 -14.57 -7.70 10.06
N GLU A 263 -15.80 -8.21 10.14
CA GLU A 263 -16.37 -9.10 9.11
C GLU A 263 -16.43 -8.39 7.76
N VAL A 264 -16.92 -7.16 7.70
CA VAL A 264 -16.97 -6.37 6.47
C VAL A 264 -15.57 -6.11 5.92
N GLN A 265 -14.60 -5.74 6.78
CA GLN A 265 -13.22 -5.53 6.36
C GLN A 265 -12.58 -6.83 5.84
N ALA A 266 -12.78 -7.96 6.53
CA ALA A 266 -12.26 -9.27 6.12
C ALA A 266 -12.85 -9.70 4.77
N LEU A 267 -14.15 -9.50 4.56
CA LEU A 267 -14.82 -9.77 3.29
C LEU A 267 -14.19 -8.95 2.15
N TRP A 268 -14.01 -7.65 2.34
CA TRP A 268 -13.38 -6.80 1.33
C TRP A 268 -11.93 -7.20 1.06
N ILE A 269 -11.15 -7.54 2.08
CA ILE A 269 -9.79 -8.04 1.91
C ILE A 269 -9.79 -9.30 1.07
N ALA A 270 -10.71 -10.25 1.31
CA ALA A 270 -10.83 -11.47 0.53
C ALA A 270 -11.16 -11.17 -0.95
N ILE A 271 -12.14 -10.30 -1.20
CA ILE A 271 -12.52 -9.88 -2.56
C ILE A 271 -11.34 -9.24 -3.29
N LEU A 272 -10.67 -8.28 -2.64
CA LEU A 272 -9.53 -7.56 -3.22
C LEU A 272 -8.32 -8.47 -3.44
N ALA A 273 -8.08 -9.44 -2.56
CA ALA A 273 -7.01 -10.43 -2.69
C ALA A 273 -7.24 -11.34 -3.92
N VAL A 274 -8.48 -11.81 -4.12
CA VAL A 274 -8.85 -12.59 -5.31
C VAL A 274 -8.68 -11.74 -6.57
N LEU A 275 -9.26 -10.53 -6.58
CA LEU A 275 -9.19 -9.62 -7.72
C LEU A 275 -7.73 -9.29 -8.08
N SER A 276 -6.90 -8.95 -7.09
CA SER A 276 -5.49 -8.65 -7.31
C SER A 276 -4.72 -9.85 -7.89
N THR A 277 -5.10 -11.07 -7.50
CA THR A 277 -4.48 -12.29 -8.03
C THR A 277 -4.86 -12.52 -9.50
N LEU A 278 -6.11 -12.28 -9.86
CA LEU A 278 -6.59 -12.39 -11.24
C LEU A 278 -5.93 -11.33 -12.14
N VAL A 279 -5.89 -10.09 -11.68
CA VAL A 279 -5.27 -8.98 -12.42
C VAL A 279 -3.76 -9.22 -12.56
N TRP A 280 -3.09 -9.69 -11.50
CA TRP A 280 -1.66 -10.02 -11.55
C TRP A 280 -1.34 -11.09 -12.61
N ARG A 281 -2.13 -12.17 -12.66
CA ARG A 281 -1.95 -13.23 -13.68
C ARG A 281 -2.05 -12.69 -15.10
N ARG A 282 -2.99 -11.77 -15.34
CA ARG A 282 -3.14 -11.14 -16.67
C ARG A 282 -2.01 -10.15 -16.96
N ALA A 283 -1.57 -9.38 -15.98
CA ALA A 283 -0.47 -8.44 -16.12
C ALA A 283 0.86 -9.15 -16.43
N SER A 284 1.18 -10.22 -15.70
CA SER A 284 2.41 -10.99 -15.91
C SER A 284 2.47 -11.67 -17.29
N ALA A 285 1.32 -12.12 -17.83
CA ALA A 285 1.26 -12.69 -19.17
C ALA A 285 1.57 -11.64 -20.26
N ARG A 286 1.24 -10.38 -20.06
CA ARG A 286 1.58 -9.29 -21.01
C ARG A 286 3.07 -9.00 -21.09
N VAL A 287 3.78 -9.07 -19.97
CA VAL A 287 5.22 -8.79 -19.93
C VAL A 287 6.02 -9.81 -20.76
N THR A 288 5.63 -11.09 -20.70
CA THR A 288 6.28 -12.15 -21.49
C THR A 288 6.08 -11.99 -23.00
N VAL A 289 4.95 -11.43 -23.42
CA VAL A 289 4.68 -11.19 -24.86
C VAL A 289 5.49 -10.01 -25.39
N LEU A 290 5.65 -8.94 -24.59
CA LEU A 290 6.42 -7.74 -25.01
C LEU A 290 7.95 -7.97 -25.01
N GLY A 291 8.45 -8.88 -24.17
CA GLY A 291 9.88 -9.23 -24.12
C GLY A 291 10.34 -10.28 -25.13
N GLY A 292 9.42 -10.94 -25.83
CA GLY A 292 9.70 -12.01 -26.79
C GLY A 292 9.65 -11.60 -28.27
N SER A 293 9.31 -10.34 -28.59
CA SER A 293 9.13 -9.88 -29.97
C SER A 293 10.40 -9.39 -30.65
N ASP A 294 11.49 -9.17 -29.93
CA ASP A 294 12.73 -8.59 -30.53
C ASP A 294 13.73 -9.63 -31.08
N ASP A 295 13.49 -10.95 -30.84
CA ASP A 295 14.47 -11.97 -31.23
C ASP A 295 14.23 -12.58 -32.63
N HIS A 296 13.25 -12.10 -33.40
CA HIS A 296 12.92 -12.72 -34.70
C HIS A 296 13.22 -11.88 -35.95
N ASP A 297 13.73 -10.64 -35.85
CA ASP A 297 13.94 -9.79 -37.04
C ASP A 297 15.41 -9.59 -37.47
N ASP A 298 16.40 -10.10 -36.72
CA ASP A 298 17.82 -9.92 -37.08
C ASP A 298 18.42 -11.04 -37.94
N GLY A 299 17.60 -11.96 -38.46
CA GLY A 299 18.06 -13.15 -39.22
C GLY A 299 17.96 -13.10 -40.75
N ARG A 300 17.43 -12.03 -41.36
CA ARG A 300 17.26 -11.99 -42.83
C ARG A 300 17.69 -10.64 -43.42
N GLY A 301 18.94 -10.51 -43.77
CA GLY A 301 19.29 -9.42 -44.67
C GLY A 301 20.74 -8.94 -44.67
N SER A 302 21.72 -9.76 -45.03
CA SER A 302 22.92 -9.26 -45.73
C SER A 302 23.67 -10.39 -46.44
N ARG A 303 23.05 -10.93 -47.47
CA ARG A 303 23.86 -11.48 -48.58
C ARG A 303 23.98 -10.37 -49.61
N THR A 304 24.91 -9.45 -49.43
CA THR A 304 25.41 -8.61 -50.52
C THR A 304 26.30 -9.46 -51.39
N ARG A 305 25.80 -9.75 -52.60
CA ARG A 305 26.60 -10.17 -53.73
C ARG A 305 27.65 -9.13 -54.02
N ASP A 306 28.92 -9.56 -54.04
CA ASP A 306 30.03 -8.87 -54.66
C ASP A 306 29.95 -9.08 -56.19
N PRO A 307 29.99 -8.06 -57.01
CA PRO A 307 30.35 -8.17 -58.40
C PRO A 307 31.69 -7.47 -58.67
N ARG A 308 32.71 -8.28 -58.89
CA ARG A 308 33.88 -7.96 -59.76
C ARG A 308 34.29 -6.49 -59.86
#